data_7d3e0428cdd63385fbed2cc8d7c11205
#
_entry.id   7d3e0428cdd63385fbed2cc8d7c11205
#
_cell.length_a   1.000
_cell.length_b   1.000
_cell.length_c   1.000
_cell.angle_alpha   90.00
_cell.angle_beta   90.00
_cell.angle_gamma   90.00
#
_symmetry.space_group_name_H-M   'P 1'
#
loop_
_entity.id
_entity.type
_entity.pdbx_description
1 polymer ?
#
loop_
_entity_poly.entity_id
_entity_poly.type
_entity_poly.pdbx_seq_one_letter_code
_entity_poly.pdbx_strand_id
1 'polypeptide(L)'
;MNMAGFKSSVYKVNALGFWKLEDDPLEFKFDDEKKRVNVTVKGHEVGRNDIQFGAGYSQLDGLFAQAMFNTRNFLGRGDVFGISLQTGARSDYYTLTFSDPYFLDRRMIVGASIFKTNIDVADFYRDTKGASATLGFGLGRFDTLSFLLSYEDVFSRYSVYKSGFVGDPTAGHVPPLQPPPKDQQPLDVASEEFAGKVVSITPSYSYDSRDDPFDPNRGARFSLRLRFSGGPLGGDFDYVRPELAYSLFVPVTKHTVFAFNVEGGQFFVYNNSEIPIYERYRLGGDRSLRGIPYYTVLPRDANGNYFLTPGGARLGGDRYWQVNLEYQFRLGGPVKFVMFTDLGNTYFETQGWDFASFRRTAGLELRVTLPMFQAPLRFIYGVNLDPYPDENKSDFEFSIGTTF
;
A
#
# COMPACT_ATOMS: atom_id res chain seq x y z
N MET A 1 43.09 -6.09 -9.61
CA MET A 1 41.68 -6.54 -9.60
C MET A 1 40.98 -5.97 -8.37
N ASN A 2 39.84 -5.32 -8.53
CA ASN A 2 39.09 -4.79 -7.38
C ASN A 2 38.25 -5.92 -6.75
N MET A 3 38.77 -6.54 -5.69
CA MET A 3 38.13 -7.65 -5.00
C MET A 3 36.78 -7.28 -4.37
N ALA A 4 36.60 -6.03 -3.95
CA ALA A 4 35.32 -5.58 -3.40
C ALA A 4 34.24 -5.49 -4.50
N GLY A 5 34.59 -4.97 -5.67
CA GLY A 5 33.71 -4.95 -6.82
C GLY A 5 33.37 -6.35 -7.32
N PHE A 6 34.32 -7.24 -7.31
CA PHE A 6 34.13 -8.63 -7.70
C PHE A 6 33.19 -9.40 -6.74
N LYS A 7 33.41 -9.30 -5.41
CA LYS A 7 32.49 -9.86 -4.42
C LYS A 7 31.07 -9.32 -4.56
N SER A 8 30.95 -8.03 -4.87
CA SER A 8 29.64 -7.42 -5.15
C SER A 8 28.97 -8.01 -6.39
N SER A 9 29.74 -8.33 -7.45
CA SER A 9 29.20 -8.96 -8.66
C SER A 9 28.74 -10.40 -8.40
N VAL A 10 29.53 -11.17 -7.67
CA VAL A 10 29.17 -12.54 -7.26
C VAL A 10 27.89 -12.53 -6.40
N TYR A 11 27.78 -11.59 -5.46
CA TYR A 11 26.56 -11.44 -4.66
C TYR A 11 25.34 -11.08 -5.53
N LYS A 12 25.52 -10.25 -6.56
CA LYS A 12 24.44 -9.87 -7.48
C LYS A 12 23.95 -11.05 -8.32
N VAL A 13 24.87 -11.93 -8.77
CA VAL A 13 24.50 -13.15 -9.51
C VAL A 13 23.63 -14.05 -8.62
N ASN A 14 24.01 -14.21 -7.35
CA ASN A 14 23.21 -14.98 -6.39
C ASN A 14 21.84 -14.33 -6.11
N ALA A 15 21.77 -12.98 -6.13
CA ALA A 15 20.55 -12.22 -5.92
C ALA A 15 19.55 -12.30 -7.09
N LEU A 16 19.96 -12.83 -8.27
CA LEU A 16 19.04 -13.10 -9.38
C LEU A 16 17.97 -14.15 -9.02
N GLY A 17 18.27 -15.03 -8.04
CA GLY A 17 17.30 -15.97 -7.48
C GLY A 17 16.97 -17.18 -8.36
N PHE A 18 17.51 -17.27 -9.57
CA PHE A 18 17.41 -18.45 -10.45
C PHE A 18 18.77 -19.09 -10.75
N TRP A 19 19.83 -18.55 -10.16
CA TRP A 19 21.21 -19.04 -10.28
C TRP A 19 21.80 -19.23 -8.89
N LYS A 20 22.32 -20.44 -8.60
CA LYS A 20 23.01 -20.75 -7.36
C LYS A 20 24.48 -21.00 -7.66
N LEU A 21 25.35 -20.29 -6.98
CA LEU A 21 26.78 -20.49 -7.05
C LEU A 21 27.17 -21.79 -6.35
N GLU A 22 28.20 -22.49 -6.86
CA GLU A 22 28.81 -23.63 -6.20
C GLU A 22 29.57 -23.20 -4.95
N ASP A 23 29.95 -24.18 -4.07
CA ASP A 23 30.68 -23.89 -2.82
C ASP A 23 32.04 -23.25 -3.07
N ASP A 24 32.72 -23.61 -4.19
CA ASP A 24 33.92 -22.94 -4.71
C ASP A 24 33.63 -22.36 -6.10
N PRO A 25 32.97 -21.17 -6.14
CA PRO A 25 32.39 -20.66 -7.38
C PRO A 25 33.40 -20.02 -8.33
N LEU A 26 34.68 -19.92 -7.94
CA LEU A 26 35.66 -19.10 -8.66
C LEU A 26 36.86 -19.88 -9.11
N GLU A 27 37.04 -20.00 -10.40
CA GLU A 27 38.26 -20.55 -11.00
C GLU A 27 39.02 -19.42 -11.70
N PHE A 28 40.29 -19.24 -11.31
CA PHE A 28 41.19 -18.25 -11.88
C PHE A 28 42.20 -18.92 -12.79
N LYS A 29 42.23 -18.58 -14.08
CA LYS A 29 43.24 -18.99 -15.03
C LYS A 29 44.05 -17.76 -15.45
N PHE A 30 45.36 -17.82 -15.15
CA PHE A 30 46.31 -16.76 -15.52
C PHE A 30 46.80 -17.00 -16.95
N ASP A 31 46.73 -16.00 -17.77
CA ASP A 31 47.30 -15.96 -19.12
C ASP A 31 48.49 -14.98 -19.08
N ASP A 32 49.68 -15.58 -18.87
CA ASP A 32 50.90 -14.77 -18.71
C ASP A 32 51.31 -14.05 -19.99
N GLU A 33 51.00 -14.59 -21.19
CA GLU A 33 51.30 -13.96 -22.47
C GLU A 33 50.49 -12.65 -22.69
N LYS A 34 49.22 -12.69 -22.29
CA LYS A 34 48.31 -11.55 -22.45
C LYS A 34 48.19 -10.67 -21.20
N LYS A 35 48.90 -11.02 -20.11
CA LYS A 35 48.77 -10.36 -18.80
C LYS A 35 47.33 -10.20 -18.35
N ARG A 36 46.53 -11.27 -18.52
CA ARG A 36 45.10 -11.29 -18.19
C ARG A 36 44.78 -12.40 -17.23
N VAL A 37 43.74 -12.22 -16.45
CA VAL A 37 43.19 -13.27 -15.57
C VAL A 37 41.79 -13.58 -16.10
N ASN A 38 41.58 -14.80 -16.54
CA ASN A 38 40.28 -15.33 -16.87
C ASN A 38 39.62 -15.81 -15.59
N VAL A 39 38.47 -15.30 -15.28
CA VAL A 39 37.68 -15.70 -14.10
C VAL A 39 36.45 -16.45 -14.58
N THR A 40 36.39 -17.74 -14.21
CA THR A 40 35.18 -18.55 -14.47
C THR A 40 34.35 -18.59 -13.19
N VAL A 41 33.09 -18.20 -13.30
CA VAL A 41 32.13 -18.30 -12.20
C VAL A 41 31.31 -19.57 -12.41
N LYS A 42 31.42 -20.53 -11.48
CA LYS A 42 30.70 -21.80 -11.52
C LYS A 42 29.39 -21.67 -10.75
N GLY A 43 28.31 -22.17 -11.33
CA GLY A 43 27.01 -22.22 -10.73
C GLY A 43 26.03 -23.02 -11.59
N HIS A 44 24.85 -23.24 -11.06
CA HIS A 44 23.79 -23.97 -11.74
C HIS A 44 22.46 -23.24 -11.59
N GLU A 45 21.58 -23.42 -12.55
CA GLU A 45 20.22 -22.91 -12.47
C GLU A 45 19.44 -23.67 -11.39
N VAL A 46 18.76 -22.92 -10.52
CA VAL A 46 17.82 -23.45 -9.53
C VAL A 46 16.40 -23.12 -9.93
N GLY A 47 15.42 -23.73 -9.24
CA GLY A 47 14.00 -23.55 -9.56
C GLY A 47 13.63 -22.09 -9.76
N ARG A 48 13.24 -21.77 -10.99
CA ARG A 48 12.87 -20.44 -11.47
C ARG A 48 11.39 -20.12 -11.31
N ASN A 49 10.60 -21.15 -11.06
CA ASN A 49 9.16 -21.05 -10.92
C ASN A 49 8.78 -21.22 -9.46
N ASP A 50 7.94 -20.33 -8.97
CA ASP A 50 7.41 -20.35 -7.61
C ASP A 50 5.88 -20.34 -7.71
N ILE A 51 5.24 -21.32 -7.07
CA ILE A 51 3.79 -21.41 -6.97
C ILE A 51 3.45 -21.36 -5.48
N GLN A 52 2.64 -20.40 -5.11
CA GLN A 52 2.20 -20.20 -3.73
C GLN A 52 0.68 -20.24 -3.67
N PHE A 53 0.17 -20.93 -2.65
CA PHE A 53 -1.24 -20.91 -2.29
C PHE A 53 -1.36 -20.39 -0.85
N GLY A 54 -2.36 -19.57 -0.61
CA GLY A 54 -2.64 -19.02 0.71
C GLY A 54 -4.12 -18.86 0.93
N ALA A 55 -4.50 -18.85 2.18
CA ALA A 55 -5.83 -18.45 2.61
C ALA A 55 -5.69 -17.71 3.95
N GLY A 56 -6.57 -16.77 4.20
CA GLY A 56 -6.52 -15.97 5.40
C GLY A 56 -7.79 -15.17 5.63
N TYR A 57 -7.75 -14.37 6.68
CA TYR A 57 -8.79 -13.44 7.00
C TYR A 57 -8.17 -12.08 7.31
N SER A 58 -8.71 -11.01 6.75
CA SER A 58 -8.44 -9.64 7.17
C SER A 58 -9.76 -8.88 7.32
N GLN A 59 -9.75 -7.78 8.07
CA GLN A 59 -10.96 -6.95 8.16
C GLN A 59 -11.31 -6.29 6.83
N LEU A 60 -10.31 -5.99 6.01
CA LEU A 60 -10.51 -5.40 4.69
C LEU A 60 -11.08 -6.42 3.71
N ASP A 61 -10.43 -7.58 3.56
CA ASP A 61 -10.76 -8.57 2.53
C ASP A 61 -11.85 -9.57 2.98
N GLY A 62 -12.09 -9.67 4.29
CA GLY A 62 -12.84 -10.77 4.87
C GLY A 62 -12.03 -12.07 4.83
N LEU A 63 -12.72 -13.20 4.73
CA LEU A 63 -12.08 -14.48 4.42
C LEU A 63 -11.65 -14.46 2.95
N PHE A 64 -10.39 -14.77 2.67
CA PHE A 64 -9.85 -14.78 1.32
C PHE A 64 -9.00 -16.02 1.03
N ALA A 65 -8.87 -16.36 -0.24
CA ALA A 65 -7.93 -17.33 -0.78
C ALA A 65 -7.10 -16.67 -1.88
N GLN A 66 -5.83 -17.07 -1.98
CA GLN A 66 -4.92 -16.57 -3.00
C GLN A 66 -4.12 -17.68 -3.66
N ALA A 67 -3.79 -17.48 -4.91
CA ALA A 67 -2.86 -18.30 -5.68
C ALA A 67 -1.91 -17.37 -6.44
N MET A 68 -0.62 -17.61 -6.33
CA MET A 68 0.41 -16.85 -7.04
C MET A 68 1.31 -17.80 -7.82
N PHE A 69 1.60 -17.42 -9.04
CA PHE A 69 2.64 -18.02 -9.86
C PHE A 69 3.64 -16.96 -10.27
N ASN A 70 4.90 -17.19 -9.97
CA ASN A 70 5.99 -16.30 -10.40
C ASN A 70 7.08 -17.12 -11.06
N THR A 71 7.61 -16.67 -12.17
CA THR A 71 8.80 -17.19 -12.79
C THR A 71 9.85 -16.10 -12.96
N ARG A 72 11.11 -16.42 -12.62
CA ARG A 72 12.25 -15.49 -12.67
C ARG A 72 13.21 -15.91 -13.76
N ASN A 73 13.11 -15.94 -14.85
CA ASN A 73 13.86 -16.32 -16.03
C ASN A 73 12.89 -16.82 -17.10
N PHE A 74 11.84 -16.01 -17.32
CA PHE A 74 10.84 -16.30 -18.32
C PHE A 74 11.50 -16.40 -19.69
N LEU A 75 11.28 -17.53 -20.38
CA LEU A 75 11.89 -17.86 -21.66
C LEU A 75 13.44 -17.83 -21.67
N GLY A 76 14.10 -17.94 -20.51
CA GLY A 76 15.56 -17.96 -20.43
C GLY A 76 16.25 -16.59 -20.56
N ARG A 77 15.49 -15.48 -20.45
CA ARG A 77 16.00 -14.11 -20.68
C ARG A 77 16.25 -13.32 -19.39
N GLY A 78 15.98 -13.90 -18.22
CA GLY A 78 16.05 -13.20 -16.94
C GLY A 78 14.82 -12.36 -16.64
N ASP A 79 13.81 -12.39 -17.52
CA ASP A 79 12.55 -11.66 -17.33
C ASP A 79 11.73 -12.30 -16.19
N VAL A 80 10.92 -11.49 -15.54
CA VAL A 80 9.98 -11.92 -14.50
C VAL A 80 8.57 -11.90 -15.07
N PHE A 81 7.87 -13.01 -14.93
CA PHE A 81 6.45 -13.10 -15.26
C PHE A 81 5.68 -13.59 -14.04
N GLY A 82 4.58 -12.94 -13.71
CA GLY A 82 3.78 -13.25 -12.54
C GLY A 82 2.29 -13.23 -12.82
N ILE A 83 1.59 -14.15 -12.16
CA ILE A 83 0.12 -14.17 -12.07
C ILE A 83 -0.22 -14.17 -10.59
N SER A 84 -1.06 -13.24 -10.15
CA SER A 84 -1.59 -13.19 -8.79
C SER A 84 -3.11 -13.17 -8.85
N LEU A 85 -3.71 -14.10 -8.15
CA LEU A 85 -5.16 -14.25 -8.03
C LEU A 85 -5.50 -14.29 -6.55
N GLN A 86 -6.30 -13.35 -6.10
CA GLN A 86 -6.88 -13.36 -4.76
C GLN A 86 -8.38 -13.15 -4.89
N THR A 87 -9.16 -13.95 -4.17
CA THR A 87 -10.60 -13.78 -4.05
C THR A 87 -11.00 -13.85 -2.59
N GLY A 88 -11.84 -12.94 -2.18
CA GLY A 88 -12.26 -12.80 -0.79
C GLY A 88 -13.73 -12.43 -0.66
N ALA A 89 -14.21 -12.38 0.57
CA ALA A 89 -15.59 -12.03 0.85
C ALA A 89 -15.91 -10.55 0.55
N ARG A 90 -14.89 -9.69 0.48
CA ARG A 90 -15.03 -8.24 0.31
C ARG A 90 -14.13 -7.66 -0.76
N SER A 91 -13.16 -8.42 -1.25
CA SER A 91 -12.22 -7.94 -2.27
C SER A 91 -11.73 -9.06 -3.16
N ASP A 92 -11.54 -8.71 -4.42
CA ASP A 92 -10.89 -9.57 -5.41
C ASP A 92 -9.75 -8.79 -6.07
N TYR A 93 -8.60 -9.45 -6.25
CA TYR A 93 -7.42 -8.89 -6.92
C TYR A 93 -6.90 -9.89 -7.94
N TYR A 94 -6.92 -9.52 -9.20
CA TYR A 94 -6.39 -10.31 -10.30
C TYR A 94 -5.34 -9.48 -11.02
N THR A 95 -4.10 -9.97 -11.07
CA THR A 95 -3.00 -9.24 -11.68
C THR A 95 -2.13 -10.18 -12.51
N LEU A 96 -1.79 -9.73 -13.70
CA LEU A 96 -0.79 -10.32 -14.57
C LEU A 96 0.32 -9.32 -14.77
N THR A 97 1.56 -9.71 -14.50
CA THR A 97 2.73 -8.83 -14.59
C THR A 97 3.81 -9.43 -15.46
N PHE A 98 4.51 -8.57 -16.18
CA PHE A 98 5.73 -8.88 -16.89
C PHE A 98 6.75 -7.78 -16.60
N SER A 99 8.00 -8.13 -16.33
CA SER A 99 9.07 -7.15 -16.20
C SER A 99 10.43 -7.71 -16.59
N ASP A 100 11.21 -6.85 -17.24
CA ASP A 100 12.64 -7.02 -17.45
C ASP A 100 13.39 -6.14 -16.44
N PRO A 101 14.08 -6.73 -15.45
CA PRO A 101 14.77 -5.98 -14.40
C PRO A 101 16.13 -5.40 -14.86
N TYR A 102 16.63 -5.76 -16.05
CA TYR A 102 17.91 -5.37 -16.58
C TYR A 102 17.84 -4.94 -18.05
N PHE A 103 16.79 -4.23 -18.40
CA PHE A 103 16.53 -3.81 -19.79
C PHE A 103 17.76 -3.13 -20.42
N LEU A 104 18.14 -3.63 -21.60
CA LEU A 104 19.36 -3.24 -22.31
C LEU A 104 20.65 -3.44 -21.48
N ASP A 105 20.73 -4.48 -20.67
CA ASP A 105 21.87 -4.80 -19.79
C ASP A 105 22.22 -3.67 -18.80
N ARG A 106 21.27 -2.82 -18.47
CA ARG A 106 21.41 -1.69 -17.53
C ARG A 106 20.59 -1.92 -16.28
N ARG A 107 20.82 -1.11 -15.23
CA ARG A 107 19.99 -1.04 -14.04
C ARG A 107 18.69 -0.27 -14.33
N MET A 108 17.94 -0.77 -15.28
CA MET A 108 16.71 -0.18 -15.76
C MET A 108 15.63 -1.27 -15.80
N ILE A 109 14.56 -1.05 -15.10
CA ILE A 109 13.42 -1.96 -15.04
C ILE A 109 12.39 -1.46 -16.03
N VAL A 110 11.95 -2.34 -16.92
CA VAL A 110 10.78 -2.09 -17.78
C VAL A 110 9.76 -3.15 -17.46
N GLY A 111 8.53 -2.74 -17.18
CA GLY A 111 7.45 -3.66 -16.84
C GLY A 111 6.11 -3.24 -17.40
N ALA A 112 5.20 -4.20 -17.47
CA ALA A 112 3.81 -3.98 -17.81
C ALA A 112 2.93 -4.87 -16.92
N SER A 113 1.73 -4.38 -16.58
CA SER A 113 0.75 -5.17 -15.87
C SER A 113 -0.66 -4.91 -16.39
N ILE A 114 -1.51 -5.93 -16.23
CA ILE A 114 -2.95 -5.84 -16.44
C ILE A 114 -3.59 -6.30 -15.13
N PHE A 115 -4.59 -5.58 -14.66
CA PHE A 115 -5.21 -5.89 -13.38
C PHE A 115 -6.72 -5.65 -13.39
N LYS A 116 -7.38 -6.37 -12.51
CA LYS A 116 -8.77 -6.13 -12.12
C LYS A 116 -8.86 -6.21 -10.61
N THR A 117 -9.51 -5.23 -9.99
CA THR A 117 -9.69 -5.13 -8.54
C THR A 117 -11.13 -4.81 -8.22
N ASN A 118 -11.75 -5.60 -7.34
CA ASN A 118 -13.04 -5.29 -6.73
C ASN A 118 -12.85 -5.07 -5.25
N ILE A 119 -13.49 -4.07 -4.69
CA ILE A 119 -13.49 -3.78 -3.25
C ILE A 119 -14.92 -3.43 -2.84
N ASP A 120 -15.43 -4.14 -1.82
CA ASP A 120 -16.74 -3.90 -1.23
C ASP A 120 -16.58 -3.71 0.29
N VAL A 121 -16.42 -2.50 0.73
CA VAL A 121 -16.12 -2.16 2.12
C VAL A 121 -16.88 -0.91 2.57
N ALA A 122 -17.25 -0.91 3.85
CA ALA A 122 -17.97 0.19 4.48
C ALA A 122 -19.22 0.59 3.69
N ASP A 123 -19.18 1.76 3.08
CA ASP A 123 -20.30 2.37 2.37
C ASP A 123 -20.07 2.47 0.84
N PHE A 124 -19.05 1.77 0.32
CA PHE A 124 -18.78 1.81 -1.12
C PHE A 124 -18.33 0.47 -1.71
N TYR A 125 -18.72 0.26 -2.95
CA TYR A 125 -18.20 -0.76 -3.87
C TYR A 125 -17.39 -0.08 -4.97
N ARG A 126 -16.24 -0.66 -5.35
CA ARG A 126 -15.43 -0.19 -6.46
C ARG A 126 -14.92 -1.36 -7.30
N ASP A 127 -15.19 -1.33 -8.60
CA ASP A 127 -14.60 -2.20 -9.63
C ASP A 127 -13.64 -1.37 -10.47
N THR A 128 -12.39 -1.80 -10.55
CA THR A 128 -11.34 -1.15 -11.34
C THR A 128 -10.70 -2.16 -12.26
N LYS A 129 -10.63 -1.84 -13.54
CA LYS A 129 -9.87 -2.58 -14.55
C LYS A 129 -8.81 -1.67 -15.12
N GLY A 130 -7.62 -2.19 -15.32
CA GLY A 130 -6.56 -1.33 -15.79
C GLY A 130 -5.38 -2.06 -16.39
N ALA A 131 -4.53 -1.24 -17.02
CA ALA A 131 -3.22 -1.63 -17.50
C ALA A 131 -2.20 -0.59 -17.11
N SER A 132 -0.98 -1.00 -16.86
CA SER A 132 0.10 -0.08 -16.57
C SER A 132 1.41 -0.49 -17.22
N ALA A 133 2.27 0.51 -17.47
CA ALA A 133 3.64 0.34 -17.91
C ALA A 133 4.57 1.08 -16.94
N THR A 134 5.64 0.44 -16.54
CA THR A 134 6.62 0.97 -15.59
C THR A 134 7.99 1.09 -16.23
N LEU A 135 8.66 2.22 -15.98
CA LEU A 135 10.05 2.44 -16.29
C LEU A 135 10.76 2.87 -15.01
N GLY A 136 11.75 2.10 -14.55
CA GLY A 136 12.46 2.33 -13.31
C GLY A 136 13.97 2.41 -13.51
N PHE A 137 14.63 3.28 -12.73
CA PHE A 137 16.08 3.50 -12.74
C PHE A 137 16.63 3.41 -11.33
N GLY A 138 17.59 2.52 -11.12
CA GLY A 138 18.38 2.50 -9.90
C GLY A 138 19.46 3.59 -9.96
N LEU A 139 19.27 4.69 -9.23
CA LEU A 139 20.21 5.82 -9.22
C LEU A 139 21.41 5.58 -8.32
N GLY A 140 21.21 4.85 -7.23
CA GLY A 140 22.24 4.54 -6.24
C GLY A 140 22.07 3.16 -5.62
N ARG A 141 22.56 3.01 -4.38
CA ARG A 141 22.40 1.76 -3.61
C ARG A 141 21.00 1.61 -3.05
N PHE A 142 20.39 2.71 -2.67
CA PHE A 142 19.12 2.80 -1.95
C PHE A 142 18.06 3.58 -2.71
N ASP A 143 18.43 4.21 -3.83
CA ASP A 143 17.63 5.19 -4.54
C ASP A 143 17.06 4.59 -5.83
N THR A 144 15.80 4.84 -6.07
CA THR A 144 15.09 4.45 -7.29
C THR A 144 14.24 5.62 -7.78
N LEU A 145 14.34 5.91 -9.07
CA LEU A 145 13.42 6.79 -9.78
C LEU A 145 12.57 5.94 -10.71
N SER A 146 11.27 6.11 -10.69
CA SER A 146 10.37 5.37 -11.57
C SER A 146 9.29 6.25 -12.16
N PHE A 147 8.78 5.81 -13.31
CA PHE A 147 7.68 6.42 -14.04
C PHE A 147 6.65 5.32 -14.29
N LEU A 148 5.45 5.49 -13.79
CA LEU A 148 4.32 4.60 -14.01
C LEU A 148 3.31 5.29 -14.91
N LEU A 149 3.08 4.75 -16.09
CA LEU A 149 1.94 5.12 -16.95
C LEU A 149 0.81 4.16 -16.64
N SER A 150 -0.38 4.65 -16.30
CA SER A 150 -1.54 3.81 -16.01
C SER A 150 -2.79 4.27 -16.75
N TYR A 151 -3.58 3.29 -17.14
CA TYR A 151 -4.96 3.43 -17.61
C TYR A 151 -5.87 2.64 -16.69
N GLU A 152 -6.87 3.27 -16.14
CA GLU A 152 -7.83 2.68 -15.21
C GLU A 152 -9.25 3.03 -15.67
N ASP A 153 -10.10 2.01 -15.80
CA ASP A 153 -11.54 2.14 -16.00
C ASP A 153 -12.21 1.76 -14.68
N VAL A 154 -12.83 2.73 -14.03
CA VAL A 154 -13.34 2.62 -12.67
C VAL A 154 -14.86 2.76 -12.67
N PHE A 155 -15.51 1.82 -12.04
CA PHE A 155 -16.92 1.91 -11.64
C PHE A 155 -17.00 1.85 -10.12
N SER A 156 -17.78 2.74 -9.52
CA SER A 156 -18.01 2.74 -8.09
C SER A 156 -19.45 3.03 -7.75
N ARG A 157 -19.91 2.43 -6.65
CA ARG A 157 -21.25 2.60 -6.10
C ARG A 157 -21.13 2.94 -4.62
N TYR A 158 -21.79 4.00 -4.20
CA TYR A 158 -21.81 4.46 -2.82
C TYR A 158 -23.20 4.32 -2.24
N SER A 159 -23.30 3.85 -1.02
CA SER A 159 -24.56 3.80 -0.28
C SER A 159 -25.01 5.21 0.08
N VAL A 160 -26.27 5.50 -0.20
CA VAL A 160 -26.94 6.74 0.14
C VAL A 160 -27.99 6.42 1.20
N TYR A 161 -27.91 7.09 2.32
CA TYR A 161 -28.90 6.95 3.38
C TYR A 161 -29.95 8.05 3.24
N LYS A 162 -31.21 7.67 3.02
CA LYS A 162 -32.33 8.65 3.04
C LYS A 162 -32.43 9.27 4.43
N SER A 163 -32.83 10.57 4.49
CA SER A 163 -33.01 11.34 5.71
C SER A 163 -33.82 10.57 6.76
N GLY A 164 -33.23 10.44 7.95
CA GLY A 164 -33.72 9.60 9.05
C GLY A 164 -32.69 8.61 9.58
N PHE A 165 -31.67 8.26 8.79
CA PHE A 165 -30.58 7.35 9.19
C PHE A 165 -29.24 8.06 9.38
N VAL A 166 -28.99 9.18 8.76
CA VAL A 166 -27.81 10.02 8.98
C VAL A 166 -28.32 11.27 9.64
N GLY A 167 -28.06 11.41 10.93
CA GLY A 167 -28.32 12.57 11.76
C GLY A 167 -29.09 13.71 11.12
N ASP A 168 -30.40 13.58 11.01
CA ASP A 168 -31.27 14.74 10.80
C ASP A 168 -31.07 15.64 12.03
N PRO A 169 -30.44 16.82 11.92
CA PRO A 169 -30.25 17.72 13.06
C PRO A 169 -31.58 18.18 13.67
N THR A 170 -32.73 17.87 13.04
CA THR A 170 -34.07 18.15 13.54
C THR A 170 -34.67 17.01 14.36
N ALA A 171 -34.12 15.78 14.26
CA ALA A 171 -34.57 14.64 15.02
C ALA A 171 -33.75 14.46 16.30
N GLY A 172 -33.91 15.25 17.30
CA GLY A 172 -33.20 15.36 18.57
C GLY A 172 -32.70 14.11 19.33
N HIS A 173 -32.44 13.00 18.64
CA HIS A 173 -31.76 11.82 19.15
C HIS A 173 -31.19 11.02 18.00
N VAL A 174 -29.87 11.03 17.86
CA VAL A 174 -29.14 10.10 16.97
C VAL A 174 -28.88 8.83 17.80
N PRO A 175 -29.53 7.69 17.52
CA PRO A 175 -29.11 6.44 18.11
C PRO A 175 -27.70 6.10 17.60
N PRO A 176 -26.83 5.49 18.43
CA PRO A 176 -25.53 5.04 17.97
C PRO A 176 -25.75 4.11 16.77
N LEU A 177 -25.01 4.34 15.68
CA LEU A 177 -24.99 3.49 14.50
C LEU A 177 -24.41 2.12 14.90
N GLN A 178 -25.28 1.24 15.38
CA GLN A 178 -25.01 -0.17 15.29
C GLN A 178 -25.14 -0.55 13.82
N PRO A 179 -24.22 -1.36 13.26
CA PRO A 179 -24.47 -1.96 11.96
C PRO A 179 -25.84 -2.65 12.06
N PRO A 180 -26.75 -2.41 11.09
CA PRO A 180 -28.07 -3.05 11.15
C PRO A 180 -27.86 -4.55 11.25
N PRO A 181 -28.63 -5.27 12.08
CA PRO A 181 -28.63 -6.72 12.11
C PRO A 181 -28.74 -7.23 10.67
N LYS A 182 -28.03 -8.30 10.32
CA LYS A 182 -27.94 -8.83 8.95
C LYS A 182 -29.30 -9.11 8.26
N ASP A 183 -30.34 -9.18 9.04
CA ASP A 183 -31.73 -9.44 8.65
C ASP A 183 -32.59 -8.18 8.48
N GLN A 184 -32.08 -7.02 8.84
CA GLN A 184 -32.71 -5.71 8.59
C GLN A 184 -31.84 -4.88 7.67
N GLN A 185 -31.64 -5.35 6.43
CA GLN A 185 -31.20 -4.44 5.37
C GLN A 185 -32.28 -3.35 5.22
N PRO A 186 -31.94 -2.06 5.35
CA PRO A 186 -32.90 -1.00 5.09
C PRO A 186 -33.42 -1.18 3.67
N LEU A 187 -34.71 -1.44 3.52
CA LEU A 187 -35.41 -1.63 2.23
C LEU A 187 -35.30 -0.41 1.28
N ASP A 188 -34.60 0.66 1.69
CA ASP A 188 -34.51 1.94 1.01
C ASP A 188 -33.07 2.51 0.96
N VAL A 189 -32.02 1.67 0.82
CA VAL A 189 -30.68 2.18 0.50
C VAL A 189 -30.67 2.54 -0.97
N ALA A 190 -30.81 3.83 -1.28
CA ALA A 190 -30.46 4.35 -2.59
C ALA A 190 -28.93 4.22 -2.77
N SER A 191 -28.47 3.93 -3.95
CA SER A 191 -27.05 3.97 -4.30
C SER A 191 -26.81 5.05 -5.34
N GLU A 192 -25.68 5.73 -5.23
CA GLU A 192 -25.17 6.68 -6.20
C GLU A 192 -23.98 6.05 -6.93
N GLU A 193 -24.03 6.06 -8.26
CA GLU A 193 -23.05 5.38 -9.11
C GLU A 193 -22.15 6.42 -9.79
N PHE A 194 -20.87 6.11 -9.84
CA PHE A 194 -19.86 6.93 -10.50
C PHE A 194 -18.99 6.04 -11.38
N ALA A 195 -18.74 6.48 -12.58
CA ALA A 195 -17.84 5.80 -13.50
C ALA A 195 -16.89 6.81 -14.14
N GLY A 196 -15.70 6.37 -14.52
CA GLY A 196 -14.78 7.22 -15.25
C GLY A 196 -13.47 6.54 -15.57
N LYS A 197 -12.77 7.10 -16.55
CA LYS A 197 -11.46 6.65 -17.01
C LYS A 197 -10.39 7.58 -16.48
N VAL A 198 -9.40 7.00 -15.82
CA VAL A 198 -8.24 7.73 -15.30
C VAL A 198 -7.00 7.30 -16.09
N VAL A 199 -6.41 8.25 -16.81
CA VAL A 199 -5.13 8.04 -17.51
C VAL A 199 -4.11 8.93 -16.85
N SER A 200 -3.03 8.34 -16.34
CA SER A 200 -2.07 9.09 -15.54
C SER A 200 -0.63 8.66 -15.77
N ILE A 201 0.30 9.59 -15.57
CA ILE A 201 1.72 9.32 -15.41
C ILE A 201 2.14 9.70 -14.00
N THR A 202 2.86 8.78 -13.33
CA THR A 202 3.29 8.98 -11.96
C THR A 202 4.81 8.83 -11.86
N PRO A 203 5.59 9.92 -12.00
CA PRO A 203 6.97 9.94 -11.55
C PRO A 203 7.03 9.72 -10.04
N SER A 204 7.96 8.87 -9.61
CA SER A 204 8.13 8.51 -8.21
C SER A 204 9.61 8.39 -7.87
N TYR A 205 10.03 9.01 -6.78
CA TYR A 205 11.35 8.81 -6.20
C TYR A 205 11.21 8.05 -4.89
N SER A 206 12.04 7.05 -4.69
CA SER A 206 12.10 6.31 -3.42
C SER A 206 13.53 6.10 -2.97
N TYR A 207 13.74 6.25 -1.66
CA TYR A 207 14.96 5.90 -0.95
C TYR A 207 14.60 4.88 0.13
N ASP A 208 15.29 3.74 0.19
CA ASP A 208 15.03 2.71 1.20
C ASP A 208 16.35 2.14 1.72
N SER A 209 16.71 2.51 2.94
CA SER A 209 17.91 2.06 3.65
C SER A 209 17.59 1.13 4.82
N ARG A 210 16.35 0.63 4.91
CA ARG A 210 15.94 -0.31 5.96
C ARG A 210 16.76 -1.59 5.87
N ASP A 211 17.07 -2.17 7.01
CA ASP A 211 17.80 -3.43 7.10
C ASP A 211 16.96 -4.63 6.65
N ASP A 212 15.65 -4.58 6.87
CA ASP A 212 14.67 -5.55 6.41
C ASP A 212 13.41 -4.82 5.92
N PRO A 213 12.89 -5.11 4.70
CA PRO A 213 11.68 -4.50 4.20
C PRO A 213 10.40 -4.89 4.95
N PHE A 214 10.36 -6.09 5.54
CA PHE A 214 9.17 -6.65 6.19
C PHE A 214 9.19 -6.49 7.72
N ASP A 215 10.39 -6.47 8.32
CA ASP A 215 10.57 -6.39 9.76
C ASP A 215 11.74 -5.46 10.12
N PRO A 216 11.66 -4.17 9.78
CA PRO A 216 12.75 -3.23 9.92
C PRO A 216 13.07 -2.94 11.39
N ASN A 217 14.37 -2.85 11.69
CA ASN A 217 14.87 -2.50 13.01
C ASN A 217 15.69 -1.22 13.00
N ARG A 218 16.20 -0.86 11.83
CA ARG A 218 16.97 0.37 11.61
C ARG A 218 16.85 0.82 10.16
N GLY A 219 17.10 2.09 9.95
CA GLY A 219 17.12 2.72 8.64
C GLY A 219 15.88 3.56 8.39
N ALA A 220 15.78 4.08 7.20
CA ALA A 220 14.70 4.96 6.79
C ALA A 220 14.20 4.61 5.39
N ARG A 221 12.95 4.91 5.16
CA ARG A 221 12.34 4.90 3.85
C ARG A 221 11.73 6.26 3.57
N PHE A 222 11.96 6.78 2.38
CA PHE A 222 11.32 8.00 1.87
C PHE A 222 10.70 7.69 0.53
N SER A 223 9.51 8.20 0.26
CA SER A 223 8.90 8.15 -1.07
C SER A 223 8.17 9.45 -1.39
N LEU A 224 8.36 9.91 -2.61
CA LEU A 224 7.62 11.02 -3.22
C LEU A 224 6.99 10.51 -4.50
N ARG A 225 5.69 10.68 -4.64
CA ARG A 225 4.91 10.34 -5.83
C ARG A 225 4.18 11.57 -6.32
N LEU A 226 4.22 11.80 -7.62
CA LEU A 226 3.54 12.91 -8.28
C LEU A 226 2.66 12.35 -9.38
N ARG A 227 1.38 12.10 -9.10
CA ARG A 227 0.45 11.57 -10.12
C ARG A 227 -0.14 12.74 -10.92
N PHE A 228 0.12 12.73 -12.21
CA PHE A 228 -0.47 13.65 -13.19
C PHE A 228 -1.53 12.88 -13.97
N SER A 229 -2.78 13.28 -13.87
CA SER A 229 -3.91 12.65 -14.56
C SER A 229 -4.54 13.61 -15.53
N GLY A 230 -4.98 13.08 -16.68
CA GLY A 230 -5.71 13.85 -17.67
C GLY A 230 -4.85 14.74 -18.57
N GLY A 231 -5.39 15.88 -19.01
CA GLY A 231 -4.75 16.78 -19.95
C GLY A 231 -4.36 16.08 -21.26
N PRO A 232 -3.09 16.15 -21.70
CA PRO A 232 -2.65 15.51 -22.94
C PRO A 232 -2.68 13.98 -22.91
N LEU A 233 -2.81 13.37 -21.75
CA LEU A 233 -2.92 11.90 -21.60
C LEU A 233 -4.34 11.40 -21.89
N GLY A 234 -5.33 12.28 -21.86
CA GLY A 234 -6.76 11.92 -21.95
C GLY A 234 -7.30 11.37 -20.63
N GLY A 235 -8.49 10.78 -20.67
CA GLY A 235 -9.26 10.40 -19.49
C GLY A 235 -10.31 11.45 -19.12
N ASP A 236 -11.03 11.20 -18.05
CA ASP A 236 -12.19 12.01 -17.67
C ASP A 236 -11.87 13.04 -16.56
N PHE A 237 -10.67 12.97 -15.94
CA PHE A 237 -10.30 13.74 -14.76
C PHE A 237 -8.91 14.37 -14.87
N ASP A 238 -8.84 15.67 -14.64
CA ASP A 238 -7.62 16.49 -14.74
C ASP A 238 -7.17 16.93 -13.36
N TYR A 239 -6.14 16.25 -12.81
CA TYR A 239 -5.58 16.61 -11.50
C TYR A 239 -4.09 16.27 -11.38
N VAL A 240 -3.42 16.92 -10.46
CA VAL A 240 -2.10 16.56 -9.95
C VAL A 240 -2.24 16.15 -8.50
N ARG A 241 -1.66 14.99 -8.14
CA ARG A 241 -1.71 14.44 -6.79
C ARG A 241 -0.30 14.14 -6.28
N PRO A 242 0.37 15.08 -5.60
CA PRO A 242 1.57 14.80 -4.83
C PRO A 242 1.24 14.02 -3.57
N GLU A 243 2.05 13.00 -3.28
CA GLU A 243 2.01 12.20 -2.07
C GLU A 243 3.44 11.99 -1.55
N LEU A 244 3.62 12.18 -0.26
CA LEU A 244 4.88 12.02 0.43
C LEU A 244 4.71 11.06 1.59
N ALA A 245 5.67 10.13 1.74
CA ALA A 245 5.76 9.26 2.90
C ALA A 245 7.21 9.17 3.38
N TYR A 246 7.39 9.21 4.71
CA TYR A 246 8.68 9.01 5.35
C TYR A 246 8.52 8.12 6.57
N SER A 247 9.33 7.06 6.62
CA SER A 247 9.39 6.15 7.77
C SER A 247 10.81 6.06 8.29
N LEU A 248 10.96 6.01 9.61
CA LEU A 248 12.24 5.94 10.31
C LEU A 248 12.19 4.85 11.39
N PHE A 249 13.21 4.02 11.44
CA PHE A 249 13.37 2.96 12.44
C PHE A 249 14.68 3.15 13.19
N VAL A 250 14.60 3.34 14.51
CA VAL A 250 15.74 3.60 15.39
C VAL A 250 15.81 2.53 16.47
N PRO A 251 16.86 1.69 16.50
CA PRO A 251 17.07 0.76 17.61
C PRO A 251 17.40 1.54 18.88
N VAL A 252 16.52 1.44 19.88
CA VAL A 252 16.71 2.10 21.20
C VAL A 252 17.55 1.21 22.09
N THR A 253 17.27 -0.10 22.09
CA THR A 253 18.05 -1.12 22.77
C THR A 253 18.23 -2.34 21.86
N LYS A 254 18.92 -3.40 22.35
CA LYS A 254 19.04 -4.66 21.62
C LYS A 254 17.68 -5.35 21.35
N HIS A 255 16.67 -5.01 22.14
CA HIS A 255 15.36 -5.65 22.12
C HIS A 255 14.21 -4.67 21.77
N THR A 256 14.50 -3.39 21.61
CA THR A 256 13.46 -2.39 21.35
C THR A 256 13.80 -1.48 20.18
N VAL A 257 12.79 -1.14 19.40
CA VAL A 257 12.86 -0.25 18.23
C VAL A 257 11.81 0.84 18.39
N PHE A 258 12.20 2.08 18.17
CA PHE A 258 11.26 3.18 17.95
C PHE A 258 11.04 3.33 16.45
N ALA A 259 9.78 3.35 16.03
CA ALA A 259 9.40 3.57 14.65
C ALA A 259 8.51 4.81 14.53
N PHE A 260 8.76 5.59 13.51
CA PHE A 260 8.03 6.81 13.16
C PHE A 260 7.65 6.73 11.68
N ASN A 261 6.41 7.07 11.38
CA ASN A 261 5.93 7.23 10.01
C ASN A 261 5.15 8.54 9.88
N VAL A 262 5.31 9.23 8.77
CA VAL A 262 4.50 10.39 8.39
C VAL A 262 4.16 10.30 6.92
N GLU A 263 2.90 10.50 6.60
CA GLU A 263 2.40 10.51 5.23
C GLU A 263 1.46 11.68 5.02
N GLY A 264 1.38 12.15 3.78
CA GLY A 264 0.43 13.17 3.40
C GLY A 264 0.33 13.32 1.91
N GLY A 265 -0.78 13.86 1.47
CA GLY A 265 -1.06 14.12 0.07
C GLY A 265 -2.17 15.13 -0.13
N GLN A 266 -2.24 15.67 -1.33
CA GLN A 266 -3.24 16.65 -1.72
C GLN A 266 -3.56 16.53 -3.21
N PHE A 267 -4.81 16.81 -3.57
CA PHE A 267 -5.21 17.01 -4.95
C PHE A 267 -5.12 18.50 -5.35
N PHE A 268 -4.64 18.71 -6.55
CA PHE A 268 -4.68 20.00 -7.24
C PHE A 268 -5.40 19.79 -8.58
N VAL A 269 -6.60 20.29 -8.68
CA VAL A 269 -7.45 20.12 -9.87
C VAL A 269 -7.15 21.24 -10.87
N TYR A 270 -7.17 20.95 -12.16
CA TYR A 270 -7.01 21.91 -13.24
C TYR A 270 -8.09 21.70 -14.32
N ASN A 271 -8.18 22.59 -15.31
CA ASN A 271 -9.18 22.55 -16.41
C ASN A 271 -10.64 22.46 -15.93
N ASN A 272 -10.99 23.03 -14.78
CA ASN A 272 -12.32 22.93 -14.18
C ASN A 272 -12.84 21.50 -14.01
N SER A 273 -11.93 20.54 -13.86
CA SER A 273 -12.27 19.13 -13.58
C SER A 273 -12.68 18.96 -12.12
N GLU A 274 -13.16 17.78 -11.78
CA GLU A 274 -13.51 17.38 -10.41
C GLU A 274 -12.59 16.27 -9.92
N ILE A 275 -12.44 16.14 -8.61
CA ILE A 275 -11.76 14.98 -8.01
C ILE A 275 -12.74 13.82 -8.05
N PRO A 276 -12.39 12.69 -8.71
CA PRO A 276 -13.24 11.50 -8.69
C PRO A 276 -13.50 11.05 -7.25
N ILE A 277 -14.73 10.78 -6.91
CA ILE A 277 -15.13 10.41 -5.54
C ILE A 277 -14.33 9.21 -5.01
N TYR A 278 -14.04 8.25 -5.87
CA TYR A 278 -13.31 7.02 -5.55
C TYR A 278 -11.79 7.22 -5.39
N GLU A 279 -11.25 8.38 -5.77
CA GLU A 279 -9.84 8.73 -5.57
C GLU A 279 -9.61 9.57 -4.30
N ARG A 280 -10.69 10.14 -3.72
CA ARG A 280 -10.60 10.98 -2.53
C ARG A 280 -10.04 10.21 -1.35
N TYR A 281 -9.28 10.89 -0.51
CA TYR A 281 -8.62 10.29 0.65
C TYR A 281 -9.62 9.87 1.72
N ARG A 282 -9.41 8.68 2.25
CA ARG A 282 -10.13 8.08 3.37
C ARG A 282 -9.12 7.40 4.28
N LEU A 283 -9.15 7.68 5.57
CA LEU A 283 -8.27 7.04 6.55
C LEU A 283 -9.06 6.05 7.44
N GLY A 284 -8.35 5.38 8.35
CA GLY A 284 -8.86 4.31 9.20
C GLY A 284 -8.34 2.94 8.77
N GLY A 285 -8.28 2.02 9.73
CA GLY A 285 -7.76 0.68 9.55
C GLY A 285 -6.28 0.54 9.90
N ASP A 286 -5.77 -0.67 9.75
CA ASP A 286 -4.49 -1.16 10.27
C ASP A 286 -3.23 -0.44 9.72
N ARG A 287 -3.35 0.27 8.61
CA ARG A 287 -2.24 0.99 7.95
C ARG A 287 -2.31 2.50 8.09
N SER A 288 -3.32 3.01 8.80
CA SER A 288 -3.48 4.45 8.99
C SER A 288 -3.78 4.80 10.45
N LEU A 289 -5.04 4.85 10.86
CA LEU A 289 -5.49 5.15 12.22
C LEU A 289 -6.10 3.88 12.81
N ARG A 290 -5.27 3.06 13.44
CA ARG A 290 -5.67 1.78 14.06
C ARG A 290 -6.68 2.01 15.18
N GLY A 291 -7.70 1.17 15.27
CA GLY A 291 -8.81 1.34 16.22
C GLY A 291 -9.96 2.20 15.68
N ILE A 292 -9.87 2.64 14.44
CA ILE A 292 -10.99 3.22 13.67
C ILE A 292 -11.19 2.37 12.42
N PRO A 293 -12.41 1.95 12.09
CA PRO A 293 -12.66 1.04 10.97
C PRO A 293 -12.14 1.58 9.63
N TYR A 294 -11.84 0.67 8.71
CA TYR A 294 -11.29 0.99 7.39
C TYR A 294 -12.12 2.01 6.63
N TYR A 295 -11.45 3.06 6.14
CA TYR A 295 -12.01 4.09 5.25
C TYR A 295 -13.16 4.91 5.86
N THR A 296 -13.29 4.94 7.20
CA THR A 296 -14.37 5.69 7.88
C THR A 296 -13.96 7.06 8.39
N VAL A 297 -12.66 7.38 8.40
CA VAL A 297 -12.19 8.74 8.72
C VAL A 297 -12.31 9.60 7.47
N LEU A 298 -13.37 10.41 7.46
CA LEU A 298 -13.77 11.30 6.38
C LEU A 298 -13.80 12.74 6.89
N PRO A 299 -13.70 13.74 6.00
CA PRO A 299 -13.85 15.14 6.39
C PRO A 299 -15.21 15.40 7.03
N ARG A 300 -15.22 16.19 8.10
CA ARG A 300 -16.44 16.67 8.76
C ARG A 300 -16.37 18.19 8.94
N ASP A 301 -17.53 18.82 8.89
CA ASP A 301 -17.65 20.25 9.16
C ASP A 301 -17.47 20.56 10.67
N ALA A 302 -17.52 21.83 11.05
CA ALA A 302 -17.40 22.28 12.44
C ALA A 302 -18.49 21.72 13.38
N ASN A 303 -19.61 21.25 12.83
CA ASN A 303 -20.70 20.63 13.58
C ASN A 303 -20.60 19.10 13.64
N GLY A 304 -19.56 18.51 13.02
CA GLY A 304 -19.34 17.08 12.95
C GLY A 304 -20.11 16.36 11.83
N ASN A 305 -20.72 17.08 10.88
CA ASN A 305 -21.45 16.49 9.76
C ASN A 305 -20.51 16.13 8.63
N TYR A 306 -20.80 15.05 7.91
CA TYR A 306 -20.06 14.65 6.71
C TYR A 306 -20.34 15.58 5.53
N PHE A 307 -19.34 15.80 4.69
CA PHE A 307 -19.53 16.35 3.36
C PHE A 307 -20.16 15.30 2.46
N LEU A 308 -21.19 15.68 1.71
CA LEU A 308 -21.98 14.76 0.89
C LEU A 308 -21.99 15.20 -0.57
N THR A 309 -22.17 14.25 -1.48
CA THR A 309 -22.55 14.51 -2.87
C THR A 309 -23.99 15.04 -2.94
N PRO A 310 -24.43 15.58 -4.08
CA PRO A 310 -25.84 15.93 -4.29
C PRO A 310 -26.80 14.75 -4.09
N GLY A 311 -26.37 13.51 -4.35
CA GLY A 311 -27.13 12.28 -4.13
C GLY A 311 -27.10 11.78 -2.69
N GLY A 312 -26.22 12.33 -1.82
CA GLY A 312 -26.10 11.99 -0.41
C GLY A 312 -25.02 10.97 -0.07
N ALA A 313 -24.13 10.63 -0.99
CA ALA A 313 -22.96 9.80 -0.70
C ALA A 313 -21.89 10.58 0.07
N ARG A 314 -21.21 9.93 1.02
CA ARG A 314 -20.16 10.56 1.84
C ARG A 314 -18.90 10.80 1.02
N LEU A 315 -18.42 12.04 1.02
CA LEU A 315 -17.21 12.44 0.33
C LEU A 315 -15.95 12.17 1.18
N GLY A 316 -14.90 11.65 0.55
CA GLY A 316 -13.55 11.65 1.10
C GLY A 316 -12.89 13.02 1.01
N GLY A 317 -11.69 13.15 1.61
CA GLY A 317 -10.91 14.39 1.58
C GLY A 317 -10.18 14.60 0.25
N ASP A 318 -9.87 15.84 -0.05
CA ASP A 318 -8.96 16.22 -1.12
C ASP A 318 -7.51 16.34 -0.64
N ARG A 319 -7.31 16.29 0.68
CA ARG A 319 -6.01 16.25 1.34
C ARG A 319 -6.06 15.42 2.62
N TYR A 320 -4.90 14.90 3.01
CA TYR A 320 -4.74 14.16 4.25
C TYR A 320 -3.33 14.28 4.78
N TRP A 321 -3.19 14.04 6.07
CA TRP A 321 -1.92 13.68 6.69
C TRP A 321 -2.16 12.63 7.76
N GLN A 322 -1.13 11.82 8.01
CA GLN A 322 -1.10 10.88 9.13
C GLN A 322 0.30 10.78 9.71
N VAL A 323 0.37 10.50 10.99
CA VAL A 323 1.59 10.21 11.74
C VAL A 323 1.35 8.97 12.57
N ASN A 324 2.26 8.00 12.46
CA ASN A 324 2.21 6.78 13.26
C ASN A 324 3.49 6.69 14.09
N LEU A 325 3.34 6.49 15.39
CA LEU A 325 4.42 6.31 16.35
C LEU A 325 4.31 4.91 16.93
N GLU A 326 5.42 4.17 16.96
CA GLU A 326 5.46 2.83 17.54
C GLU A 326 6.66 2.67 18.46
N TYR A 327 6.46 2.02 19.59
CA TYR A 327 7.53 1.48 20.40
C TYR A 327 7.41 -0.05 20.41
N GLN A 328 8.35 -0.70 19.75
CA GLN A 328 8.33 -2.14 19.46
C GLN A 328 9.24 -2.89 20.43
N PHE A 329 8.74 -3.95 21.03
CA PHE A 329 9.46 -4.85 21.93
C PHE A 329 9.60 -6.22 21.28
N ARG A 330 10.82 -6.72 21.12
CA ARG A 330 11.11 -8.07 20.68
C ARG A 330 11.05 -8.99 21.89
N LEU A 331 10.05 -9.87 21.94
CA LEU A 331 9.86 -10.80 23.06
C LEU A 331 10.67 -12.09 22.90
N GLY A 332 11.37 -12.22 21.76
CA GLY A 332 12.14 -13.42 21.39
C GLY A 332 11.39 -14.28 20.36
N GLY A 333 12.17 -15.01 19.52
CA GLY A 333 11.62 -15.76 18.40
C GLY A 333 10.87 -14.85 17.42
N PRO A 334 9.72 -15.28 16.88
CA PRO A 334 8.97 -14.57 15.85
C PRO A 334 8.02 -13.51 16.40
N VAL A 335 8.04 -13.22 17.71
CA VAL A 335 7.00 -12.41 18.38
C VAL A 335 7.50 -11.02 18.73
N LYS A 336 6.75 -10.00 18.32
CA LYS A 336 6.92 -8.60 18.72
C LYS A 336 5.65 -8.08 19.40
N PHE A 337 5.83 -7.32 20.45
CA PHE A 337 4.79 -6.50 21.07
C PHE A 337 5.01 -5.04 20.69
N VAL A 338 3.96 -4.33 20.33
CA VAL A 338 4.02 -2.94 19.86
C VAL A 338 3.02 -2.10 20.65
N MET A 339 3.50 -0.99 21.17
CA MET A 339 2.67 0.11 21.66
C MET A 339 2.62 1.16 20.56
N PHE A 340 1.45 1.67 20.24
CA PHE A 340 1.33 2.65 19.16
C PHE A 340 0.44 3.83 19.54
N THR A 341 0.67 4.92 18.82
CA THR A 341 -0.22 6.09 18.75
C THR A 341 -0.26 6.56 17.31
N ASP A 342 -1.46 6.71 16.77
CA ASP A 342 -1.70 7.19 15.43
C ASP A 342 -2.46 8.51 15.46
N LEU A 343 -2.05 9.45 14.62
CA LEU A 343 -2.60 10.79 14.49
C LEU A 343 -2.88 11.06 13.02
N GLY A 344 -3.97 11.74 12.67
CA GLY A 344 -4.23 12.12 11.30
C GLY A 344 -5.67 12.54 11.04
N ASN A 345 -5.90 13.08 9.87
CA ASN A 345 -7.24 13.41 9.40
C ASN A 345 -7.26 13.58 7.88
N THR A 346 -8.46 13.61 7.34
CA THR A 346 -8.74 14.03 5.96
C THR A 346 -9.51 15.35 5.99
N TYR A 347 -9.27 16.20 5.02
CA TYR A 347 -9.88 17.52 4.96
C TYR A 347 -10.50 17.77 3.59
N PHE A 348 -11.58 18.56 3.57
CA PHE A 348 -12.22 19.01 2.36
C PHE A 348 -11.64 20.39 1.93
N GLU A 349 -11.69 20.73 0.65
CA GLU A 349 -11.05 21.92 0.09
C GLU A 349 -11.41 23.22 0.83
N THR A 350 -12.67 23.35 1.28
CA THR A 350 -13.16 24.51 2.01
C THR A 350 -12.57 24.65 3.41
N GLN A 351 -12.00 23.58 3.99
CA GLN A 351 -11.38 23.57 5.32
C GLN A 351 -9.90 23.98 5.27
N GLY A 352 -9.23 23.79 4.13
CA GLY A 352 -7.79 23.97 4.03
C GLY A 352 -7.00 22.92 4.83
N TRP A 353 -5.75 23.22 5.19
CA TRP A 353 -4.93 22.42 6.11
C TRP A 353 -5.22 22.86 7.54
N ASP A 354 -5.89 22.00 8.31
CA ASP A 354 -6.15 22.22 9.73
C ASP A 354 -5.41 21.18 10.57
N PHE A 355 -4.18 21.53 10.99
CA PHE A 355 -3.36 20.67 11.84
C PHE A 355 -3.79 20.68 13.32
N ALA A 356 -4.77 21.48 13.70
CA ALA A 356 -5.33 21.47 15.04
C ALA A 356 -6.50 20.50 15.20
N SER A 357 -7.21 20.24 14.10
CA SER A 357 -8.33 19.29 14.07
C SER A 357 -7.87 17.95 13.49
N PHE A 358 -7.56 16.98 14.34
CA PHE A 358 -7.13 15.65 13.93
C PHE A 358 -7.63 14.57 14.87
N ARG A 359 -7.67 13.35 14.35
CA ARG A 359 -8.07 12.15 15.08
C ARG A 359 -6.85 11.56 15.77
N ARG A 360 -7.05 11.02 16.95
CA ARG A 360 -6.02 10.36 17.75
C ARG A 360 -6.46 8.97 18.15
N THR A 361 -5.56 8.02 17.94
CA THR A 361 -5.76 6.66 18.46
C THR A 361 -4.51 6.21 19.22
N ALA A 362 -4.68 5.27 20.11
CA ALA A 362 -3.60 4.60 20.80
C ALA A 362 -3.96 3.14 21.03
N GLY A 363 -2.96 2.28 21.13
CA GLY A 363 -3.27 0.87 21.34
C GLY A 363 -2.06 -0.02 21.47
N LEU A 364 -2.35 -1.31 21.43
CA LEU A 364 -1.42 -2.40 21.57
C LEU A 364 -1.54 -3.33 20.35
N GLU A 365 -0.41 -3.84 19.91
CA GLU A 365 -0.38 -4.77 18.79
C GLU A 365 0.58 -5.92 19.09
N LEU A 366 0.15 -7.13 18.78
CA LEU A 366 0.99 -8.32 18.79
C LEU A 366 1.28 -8.72 17.34
N ARG A 367 2.57 -8.75 16.97
CA ARG A 367 3.05 -9.21 15.66
C ARG A 367 3.71 -10.57 15.81
N VAL A 368 3.30 -11.52 14.95
CA VAL A 368 3.86 -12.86 14.91
C VAL A 368 4.34 -13.17 13.50
N THR A 369 5.66 -13.20 13.31
CA THR A 369 6.26 -13.53 12.00
C THR A 369 6.45 -15.04 11.91
N LEU A 370 5.62 -15.72 11.13
CA LEU A 370 5.77 -17.16 10.91
C LEU A 370 6.80 -17.44 9.82
N PRO A 371 7.66 -18.46 9.97
CA PRO A 371 8.71 -18.76 8.99
C PRO A 371 8.20 -19.05 7.57
N MET A 372 6.96 -19.53 7.45
CA MET A 372 6.32 -19.83 6.17
C MET A 372 5.68 -18.61 5.50
N PHE A 373 5.47 -17.51 6.23
CA PHE A 373 4.90 -16.27 5.72
C PHE A 373 5.96 -15.17 5.68
N GLN A 374 6.06 -14.46 4.58
CA GLN A 374 7.00 -13.34 4.45
C GLN A 374 6.54 -12.08 5.20
N ALA A 375 5.30 -12.06 5.69
CA ALA A 375 4.71 -10.95 6.38
C ALA A 375 4.18 -11.36 7.76
N PRO A 376 4.25 -10.49 8.80
CA PRO A 376 3.75 -10.79 10.13
C PRO A 376 2.23 -10.86 10.16
N LEU A 377 1.70 -11.76 11.02
CA LEU A 377 0.33 -11.72 11.49
C LEU A 377 0.23 -10.64 12.58
N ARG A 378 -0.77 -9.79 12.50
CA ARG A 378 -0.96 -8.64 13.37
C ARG A 378 -2.31 -8.75 14.09
N PHE A 379 -2.27 -8.68 15.42
CA PHE A 379 -3.44 -8.61 16.29
C PHE A 379 -3.43 -7.26 16.97
N ILE A 380 -4.34 -6.38 16.59
CA ILE A 380 -4.33 -4.97 16.93
C ILE A 380 -5.55 -4.67 17.80
N TYR A 381 -5.33 -4.08 18.96
CA TYR A 381 -6.38 -3.47 19.76
C TYR A 381 -6.15 -1.98 19.85
N GLY A 382 -7.00 -1.20 19.18
CA GLY A 382 -6.93 0.24 19.11
C GLY A 382 -8.08 0.93 19.83
N VAL A 383 -7.78 2.06 20.46
CA VAL A 383 -8.74 2.93 21.14
C VAL A 383 -8.77 4.27 20.41
N ASN A 384 -9.94 4.68 19.98
CA ASN A 384 -10.20 6.01 19.45
C ASN A 384 -10.33 6.99 20.63
N LEU A 385 -9.40 7.93 20.73
CA LEU A 385 -9.33 8.86 21.87
C LEU A 385 -10.31 10.03 21.72
N ASP A 386 -10.75 10.33 20.50
CA ASP A 386 -11.66 11.42 20.18
C ASP A 386 -12.84 10.92 19.32
N PRO A 387 -13.64 9.94 19.80
CA PRO A 387 -14.73 9.39 19.01
C PRO A 387 -15.84 10.42 18.81
N TYR A 388 -16.37 10.52 17.60
CA TYR A 388 -17.64 11.17 17.35
C TYR A 388 -18.78 10.31 17.93
N PRO A 389 -19.99 10.89 18.16
CA PRO A 389 -21.12 10.14 18.71
C PRO A 389 -21.53 8.90 17.92
N ASP A 390 -21.24 8.88 16.62
CA ASP A 390 -21.53 7.80 15.67
C ASP A 390 -20.39 6.80 15.51
N GLU A 391 -19.34 6.88 16.34
CA GLU A 391 -18.16 6.05 16.21
C GLU A 391 -17.93 5.16 17.44
N ASN A 392 -17.31 4.02 17.20
CA ASN A 392 -16.86 3.12 18.27
C ASN A 392 -15.67 3.72 19.02
N LYS A 393 -15.60 3.47 20.31
CA LYS A 393 -14.47 3.88 21.17
C LYS A 393 -13.24 2.99 20.99
N SER A 394 -13.40 1.76 20.54
CA SER A 394 -12.29 0.82 20.34
C SER A 394 -12.67 -0.19 19.26
N ASP A 395 -11.65 -0.71 18.61
CA ASP A 395 -11.78 -1.78 17.63
C ASP A 395 -10.65 -2.80 17.81
N PHE A 396 -10.97 -4.06 17.48
CA PHE A 396 -9.99 -5.14 17.41
C PHE A 396 -9.83 -5.55 15.95
N GLU A 397 -8.61 -5.42 15.44
CA GLU A 397 -8.28 -5.69 14.05
C GLU A 397 -7.32 -6.87 13.94
N PHE A 398 -7.54 -7.73 12.96
CA PHE A 398 -6.61 -8.74 12.54
C PHE A 398 -6.14 -8.43 11.12
N SER A 399 -4.84 -8.46 10.91
CA SER A 399 -4.25 -8.15 9.62
C SER A 399 -3.00 -8.98 9.33
N ILE A 400 -2.63 -9.06 8.07
CA ILE A 400 -1.39 -9.70 7.59
C ILE A 400 -0.60 -8.66 6.81
N GLY A 401 0.65 -8.41 7.22
CA GLY A 401 1.50 -7.46 6.53
C GLY A 401 2.22 -6.48 7.47
N THR A 402 2.90 -5.50 6.88
CA THR A 402 3.55 -4.40 7.61
C THR A 402 2.59 -3.25 7.83
N THR A 403 2.83 -2.39 8.83
CA THR A 403 2.05 -1.17 9.05
C THR A 403 2.42 -0.11 8.01
N PHE A 404 3.71 0.11 7.78
CA PHE A 404 4.26 1.13 6.87
C PHE A 404 5.67 0.76 6.35
#